data_f0781386fe27244b99d7a950ccaa8833
#
_entry.id   f0781386fe27244b99d7a950ccaa8833
#
_cell.length_a   1.000
_cell.length_b   1.000
_cell.length_c   1.000
_cell.angle_alpha   90.00
_cell.angle_beta   90.00
_cell.angle_gamma   90.00
#
_symmetry.space_group_name_H-M   'P 1'
#
loop_
_entity.id
_entity.type
_entity.pdbx_description
1 polymer ?
#
loop_
_entity_poly.entity_id
_entity_poly.type
_entity_poly.pdbx_seq_one_letter_code
_entity_poly.pdbx_strand_id
1 'polypeptide(L)'
;RDHSTIGLVITTDGSIGELPRSNYLGAEEKTILALKKSGKPFLVLVNSQKPYSEETRQVAEEIGKKYDVAVMPVNCEQLKKEDINRLLEKILYEFPLTAVEFYFPKWMDMLPVDHAVKQDLLRQIRELMNSYDRIRDVAGHPVELQGDYIQSCKMEPVQLWNGIVPVQVGIDDRYYYEMLSGMLGENVEDEYQLLNKLKELAEMKKEYTK
;
A
#
# COMPACT_ATOMS: atom_id res chain seq x y z
N ARG A 1 -24.93 10.90 11.63
CA ARG A 1 -24.51 10.07 10.50
C ARG A 1 -23.80 10.88 9.43
N ASP A 2 -24.36 12.02 9.04
CA ASP A 2 -23.84 12.81 7.92
C ASP A 2 -22.59 13.63 8.27
N HIS A 3 -22.37 13.93 9.54
CA HIS A 3 -21.25 14.72 10.06
C HIS A 3 -20.09 13.90 10.64
N SER A 4 -20.19 12.55 10.67
CA SER A 4 -19.08 11.71 11.15
C SER A 4 -18.09 11.40 10.04
N THR A 5 -16.81 11.42 10.37
CA THR A 5 -15.71 11.02 9.46
C THR A 5 -15.52 9.50 9.43
N ILE A 6 -15.84 8.82 10.52
CA ILE A 6 -15.63 7.39 10.74
C ILE A 6 -16.90 6.76 11.29
N GLY A 7 -17.18 5.51 10.92
CA GLY A 7 -18.24 4.68 11.46
C GLY A 7 -17.73 3.56 12.36
N LEU A 8 -18.46 3.25 13.42
CA LEU A 8 -18.28 2.02 14.20
C LEU A 8 -19.60 1.27 14.23
N VAL A 9 -19.60 0.01 13.81
CA VAL A 9 -20.73 -0.91 13.96
C VAL A 9 -20.42 -1.82 15.12
N ILE A 10 -21.28 -1.88 16.11
CA ILE A 10 -21.14 -2.80 17.23
C ILE A 10 -22.19 -3.90 17.07
N THR A 11 -21.73 -5.14 16.97
CA THR A 11 -22.55 -6.36 17.00
C THR A 11 -22.08 -7.27 18.14
N THR A 12 -22.61 -8.46 18.27
CA THR A 12 -22.25 -9.41 19.32
C THR A 12 -22.15 -10.84 18.75
N ASP A 13 -21.37 -11.67 19.40
CA ASP A 13 -21.35 -13.12 19.19
C ASP A 13 -22.50 -13.85 19.92
N GLY A 14 -23.33 -13.12 20.66
CA GLY A 14 -24.40 -13.66 21.48
C GLY A 14 -24.03 -13.94 22.94
N SER A 15 -22.78 -13.71 23.34
CA SER A 15 -22.33 -13.91 24.73
C SER A 15 -22.66 -12.72 25.66
N ILE A 16 -23.08 -11.59 25.07
CA ILE A 16 -23.47 -10.38 25.79
C ILE A 16 -24.95 -10.12 25.55
N GLY A 17 -25.71 -9.97 26.60
CA GLY A 17 -27.16 -9.78 26.57
C GLY A 17 -27.92 -11.09 26.66
N GLU A 18 -29.24 -10.99 26.58
CA GLU A 18 -30.17 -12.12 26.75
C GLU A 18 -30.60 -12.75 25.42
N LEU A 19 -30.31 -12.09 24.30
CA LEU A 19 -30.75 -12.52 22.97
C LEU A 19 -29.66 -13.30 22.24
N PRO A 20 -30.01 -14.40 21.55
CA PRO A 20 -29.05 -15.14 20.74
C PRO A 20 -28.59 -14.31 19.54
N ARG A 21 -27.39 -14.60 19.01
CA ARG A 21 -26.81 -13.91 17.87
C ARG A 21 -27.72 -13.80 16.65
N SER A 22 -28.56 -14.83 16.40
CA SER A 22 -29.49 -14.86 15.27
C SER A 22 -30.41 -13.63 15.21
N ASN A 23 -30.75 -13.06 16.37
CA ASN A 23 -31.64 -11.89 16.44
C ASN A 23 -31.00 -10.61 15.97
N TYR A 24 -29.66 -10.55 15.95
CA TYR A 24 -28.90 -9.37 15.54
C TYR A 24 -28.53 -9.35 14.05
N LEU A 25 -28.54 -10.50 13.36
CA LEU A 25 -28.06 -10.64 11.99
C LEU A 25 -28.74 -9.68 10.99
N GLY A 26 -30.06 -9.52 11.09
CA GLY A 26 -30.79 -8.63 10.19
C GLY A 26 -30.48 -7.15 10.38
N ALA A 27 -30.28 -6.71 11.63
CA ALA A 27 -29.88 -5.34 11.95
C ALA A 27 -28.42 -5.08 11.59
N GLU A 28 -27.53 -6.05 11.86
CA GLU A 28 -26.12 -6.05 11.48
C GLU A 28 -25.96 -5.83 9.98
N GLU A 29 -26.62 -6.67 9.16
CA GLU A 29 -26.56 -6.57 7.71
C GLU A 29 -27.03 -5.21 7.18
N LYS A 30 -28.20 -4.74 7.63
CA LYS A 30 -28.74 -3.43 7.23
C LYS A 30 -27.78 -2.29 7.58
N THR A 31 -27.16 -2.35 8.75
CA THR A 31 -26.24 -1.29 9.23
C THR A 31 -24.94 -1.31 8.44
N ILE A 32 -24.35 -2.48 8.21
CA ILE A 32 -23.12 -2.64 7.43
C ILE A 32 -23.33 -2.14 5.99
N LEU A 33 -24.41 -2.61 5.33
CA LEU A 33 -24.71 -2.20 3.96
C LEU A 33 -24.99 -0.70 3.84
N ALA A 34 -25.64 -0.10 4.84
CA ALA A 34 -25.90 1.33 4.88
C ALA A 34 -24.60 2.15 5.05
N LEU A 35 -23.60 1.66 5.81
CA LEU A 35 -22.31 2.31 5.94
C LEU A 35 -21.45 2.11 4.70
N LYS A 36 -21.40 0.91 4.11
CA LYS A 36 -20.76 0.69 2.80
C LYS A 36 -21.27 1.67 1.74
N LYS A 37 -22.59 1.84 1.66
CA LYS A 37 -23.21 2.80 0.71
C LYS A 37 -22.81 4.26 0.98
N SER A 38 -22.45 4.60 2.22
CA SER A 38 -22.02 5.97 2.56
C SER A 38 -20.60 6.30 2.08
N GLY A 39 -19.80 5.29 1.68
CA GLY A 39 -18.40 5.44 1.27
C GLY A 39 -17.44 5.85 2.39
N LYS A 40 -17.91 5.94 3.65
CA LYS A 40 -17.07 6.34 4.79
C LYS A 40 -16.31 5.13 5.35
N PRO A 41 -15.08 5.32 5.81
CA PRO A 41 -14.35 4.26 6.51
C PRO A 41 -15.10 3.87 7.79
N PHE A 42 -15.22 2.56 8.02
CA PHE A 42 -15.86 2.05 9.24
C PHE A 42 -15.25 0.70 9.64
N LEU A 43 -15.41 0.38 10.92
CA LEU A 43 -14.98 -0.87 11.51
C LEU A 43 -16.17 -1.55 12.19
N VAL A 44 -16.23 -2.88 12.10
CA VAL A 44 -17.21 -3.69 12.84
C VAL A 44 -16.55 -4.25 14.10
N LEU A 45 -17.15 -3.99 15.25
CA LEU A 45 -16.75 -4.55 16.53
C LEU A 45 -17.68 -5.70 16.90
N VAL A 46 -17.12 -6.89 17.13
CA VAL A 46 -17.85 -8.01 17.73
C VAL A 46 -17.66 -7.96 19.24
N ASN A 47 -18.67 -7.45 19.94
CA ASN A 47 -18.65 -7.37 21.39
C ASN A 47 -18.89 -8.76 21.99
N SER A 48 -17.93 -9.25 22.78
CA SER A 48 -17.93 -10.58 23.37
C SER A 48 -17.39 -10.56 24.80
N GLN A 49 -17.91 -11.45 25.65
CA GLN A 49 -17.33 -11.72 26.96
C GLN A 49 -15.93 -12.35 26.86
N LYS A 50 -15.67 -13.09 25.75
CA LYS A 50 -14.41 -13.79 25.50
C LYS A 50 -13.88 -13.46 24.10
N PRO A 51 -13.40 -12.22 23.86
CA PRO A 51 -13.04 -11.74 22.50
C PRO A 51 -11.91 -12.53 21.82
N TYR A 52 -11.16 -13.32 22.61
CA TYR A 52 -10.05 -14.14 22.09
C TYR A 52 -10.42 -15.62 21.92
N SER A 53 -11.68 -16.01 22.17
CA SER A 53 -12.15 -17.37 21.94
C SER A 53 -12.22 -17.70 20.46
N GLU A 54 -12.13 -18.98 20.12
CA GLU A 54 -12.20 -19.43 18.72
C GLU A 54 -13.59 -19.13 18.12
N GLU A 55 -14.65 -19.31 18.90
CA GLU A 55 -16.03 -19.03 18.46
C GLU A 55 -16.20 -17.57 18.06
N THR A 56 -15.69 -16.63 18.88
CA THR A 56 -15.78 -15.19 18.57
C THR A 56 -14.94 -14.82 17.34
N ARG A 57 -13.77 -15.48 17.18
CA ARG A 57 -12.91 -15.29 16.00
C ARG A 57 -13.61 -15.76 14.73
N GLN A 58 -14.26 -16.92 14.74
CA GLN A 58 -15.04 -17.42 13.62
C GLN A 58 -16.16 -16.47 13.22
N VAL A 59 -16.91 -15.95 14.19
CA VAL A 59 -17.93 -14.93 13.94
C VAL A 59 -17.34 -13.69 13.27
N ALA A 60 -16.20 -13.21 13.75
CA ALA A 60 -15.54 -12.05 13.17
C ALA A 60 -15.05 -12.31 11.74
N GLU A 61 -14.52 -13.50 11.48
CA GLU A 61 -14.08 -13.89 10.12
C GLU A 61 -15.26 -14.05 9.16
N GLU A 62 -16.38 -14.63 9.60
CA GLU A 62 -17.59 -14.77 8.80
C GLU A 62 -18.12 -13.39 8.36
N ILE A 63 -18.21 -12.42 9.28
CA ILE A 63 -18.61 -11.05 8.98
C ILE A 63 -17.62 -10.42 8.00
N GLY A 64 -16.32 -10.54 8.28
CA GLY A 64 -15.26 -9.98 7.44
C GLY A 64 -15.33 -10.50 6.01
N LYS A 65 -15.43 -11.82 5.84
CA LYS A 65 -15.53 -12.47 4.53
C LYS A 65 -16.85 -12.15 3.80
N LYS A 66 -17.97 -12.20 4.54
CA LYS A 66 -19.31 -11.96 3.95
C LYS A 66 -19.47 -10.54 3.40
N TYR A 67 -18.95 -9.57 4.14
CA TYR A 67 -19.19 -8.15 3.81
C TYR A 67 -17.94 -7.44 3.29
N ASP A 68 -16.81 -8.08 3.22
CA ASP A 68 -15.50 -7.47 2.90
C ASP A 68 -15.28 -6.19 3.72
N VAL A 69 -15.20 -6.34 5.04
CA VAL A 69 -15.03 -5.25 6.01
C VAL A 69 -14.06 -5.64 7.10
N ALA A 70 -13.38 -4.67 7.67
CA ALA A 70 -12.56 -4.90 8.83
C ALA A 70 -13.43 -5.22 10.05
N VAL A 71 -13.06 -6.26 10.77
CA VAL A 71 -13.76 -6.71 11.98
C VAL A 71 -12.76 -6.87 13.12
N MET A 72 -13.18 -6.50 14.32
CA MET A 72 -12.37 -6.64 15.53
C MET A 72 -13.22 -7.18 16.68
N PRO A 73 -12.88 -8.37 17.23
CA PRO A 73 -13.44 -8.83 18.48
C PRO A 73 -12.95 -7.98 19.64
N VAL A 74 -13.85 -7.58 20.53
CA VAL A 74 -13.53 -6.76 21.72
C VAL A 74 -14.48 -7.11 22.85
N ASN A 75 -14.07 -6.82 24.08
CA ASN A 75 -14.98 -6.70 25.20
C ASN A 75 -15.18 -5.21 25.51
N CYS A 76 -16.34 -4.65 25.14
CA CYS A 76 -16.61 -3.22 25.31
C CYS A 76 -16.67 -2.76 26.76
N GLU A 77 -16.94 -3.66 27.71
CA GLU A 77 -16.95 -3.35 29.14
C GLU A 77 -15.53 -3.31 29.75
N GLN A 78 -14.57 -3.96 29.11
CA GLN A 78 -13.20 -4.13 29.59
C GLN A 78 -12.16 -3.61 28.60
N LEU A 79 -12.50 -2.60 27.80
CA LEU A 79 -11.59 -1.99 26.84
C LEU A 79 -10.35 -1.42 27.53
N LYS A 80 -9.18 -1.89 27.12
CA LYS A 80 -7.88 -1.38 27.56
C LYS A 80 -7.34 -0.38 26.54
N LYS A 81 -6.34 0.38 26.97
CA LYS A 81 -5.66 1.35 26.09
C LYS A 81 -5.11 0.70 24.82
N GLU A 82 -4.58 -0.52 24.95
CA GLU A 82 -4.04 -1.30 23.83
C GLU A 82 -5.14 -1.70 22.84
N ASP A 83 -6.36 -1.99 23.31
CA ASP A 83 -7.51 -2.31 22.46
C ASP A 83 -7.96 -1.07 21.68
N ILE A 84 -7.97 0.09 22.34
CA ILE A 84 -8.31 1.37 21.70
C ILE A 84 -7.27 1.72 20.64
N ASN A 85 -5.98 1.56 20.91
CA ASN A 85 -4.92 1.81 19.95
C ASN A 85 -5.06 0.90 18.72
N ARG A 86 -5.29 -0.41 18.92
CA ARG A 86 -5.54 -1.37 17.82
C ARG A 86 -6.79 -1.04 17.01
N LEU A 87 -7.85 -0.56 17.69
CA LEU A 87 -9.07 -0.12 17.04
C LEU A 87 -8.80 1.10 16.14
N LEU A 88 -8.10 2.09 16.65
CA LEU A 88 -7.74 3.30 15.88
C LEU A 88 -6.83 2.94 14.70
N GLU A 89 -5.84 2.10 14.91
CA GLU A 89 -4.97 1.61 13.84
C GLU A 89 -5.77 0.90 12.75
N LYS A 90 -6.64 -0.06 13.12
CA LYS A 90 -7.50 -0.76 12.14
C LYS A 90 -8.40 0.18 11.36
N ILE A 91 -8.94 1.21 12.00
CA ILE A 91 -9.73 2.23 11.31
C ILE A 91 -8.90 3.01 10.30
N LEU A 92 -7.65 3.38 10.64
CA LEU A 92 -6.77 4.09 9.72
C LEU A 92 -6.50 3.29 8.44
N TYR A 93 -6.39 1.97 8.54
CA TYR A 93 -6.25 1.10 7.37
C TYR A 93 -7.49 1.06 6.46
N GLU A 94 -8.68 1.45 6.96
CA GLU A 94 -9.91 1.56 6.16
C GLU A 94 -10.04 2.89 5.41
N PHE A 95 -9.12 3.83 5.64
CA PHE A 95 -9.09 5.08 4.89
C PHE A 95 -8.68 4.85 3.43
N PRO A 96 -9.16 5.71 2.51
CA PRO A 96 -8.73 5.63 1.13
C PRO A 96 -7.22 5.83 0.99
N LEU A 97 -6.62 5.08 0.09
CA LEU A 97 -5.25 5.30 -0.33
C LEU A 97 -5.18 6.61 -1.10
N THR A 98 -4.32 7.54 -0.66
CA THR A 98 -4.19 8.84 -1.30
C THR A 98 -3.25 8.77 -2.49
N ALA A 99 -2.08 8.15 -2.31
CA ALA A 99 -1.08 7.97 -3.36
C ALA A 99 -0.11 6.82 -3.04
N VAL A 100 0.44 6.23 -4.08
CA VAL A 100 1.66 5.43 -4.01
C VAL A 100 2.74 6.22 -4.72
N GLU A 101 3.80 6.57 -4.01
CA GLU A 101 4.92 7.34 -4.55
C GLU A 101 6.08 6.42 -4.90
N PHE A 102 6.37 6.30 -6.20
CA PHE A 102 7.49 5.50 -6.69
C PHE A 102 8.74 6.36 -6.85
N TYR A 103 9.81 5.95 -6.19
CA TYR A 103 11.12 6.58 -6.25
C TYR A 103 12.06 5.73 -7.09
N PHE A 104 12.40 6.24 -8.27
CA PHE A 104 13.34 5.62 -9.21
C PHE A 104 14.70 6.30 -9.16
N PRO A 105 15.78 5.64 -9.64
CA PRO A 105 17.07 6.29 -9.85
C PRO A 105 16.93 7.51 -10.77
N LYS A 106 17.56 8.62 -10.40
CA LYS A 106 17.42 9.92 -11.11
C LYS A 106 17.82 9.86 -12.59
N TRP A 107 18.75 8.98 -12.94
CA TRP A 107 19.20 8.83 -14.34
C TRP A 107 18.04 8.38 -15.27
N MET A 108 17.02 7.72 -14.74
CA MET A 108 15.86 7.32 -15.53
C MET A 108 15.08 8.50 -16.11
N ASP A 109 15.19 9.69 -15.53
CA ASP A 109 14.58 10.91 -16.08
C ASP A 109 15.16 11.25 -17.47
N MET A 110 16.42 10.87 -17.74
CA MET A 110 17.10 11.07 -19.00
C MET A 110 16.66 10.12 -20.11
N LEU A 111 16.02 8.98 -19.76
CA LEU A 111 15.48 8.07 -20.76
C LEU A 111 14.32 8.70 -21.51
N PRO A 112 14.21 8.49 -22.83
CA PRO A 112 13.04 8.90 -23.61
C PRO A 112 11.73 8.35 -23.03
N VAL A 113 10.63 9.05 -23.23
CA VAL A 113 9.31 8.65 -22.73
C VAL A 113 8.86 7.31 -23.32
N ASP A 114 9.26 7.02 -24.55
CA ASP A 114 8.96 5.79 -25.30
C ASP A 114 9.95 4.64 -25.04
N HIS A 115 10.91 4.84 -24.13
CA HIS A 115 11.86 3.78 -23.76
C HIS A 115 11.13 2.57 -23.18
N ALA A 116 11.48 1.35 -23.65
CA ALA A 116 10.78 0.12 -23.32
C ALA A 116 10.62 -0.13 -21.81
N VAL A 117 11.69 0.06 -21.04
CA VAL A 117 11.66 -0.08 -19.57
C VAL A 117 10.69 0.92 -18.94
N LYS A 118 10.68 2.16 -19.41
CA LYS A 118 9.81 3.22 -18.87
C LYS A 118 8.34 2.93 -19.16
N GLN A 119 8.04 2.46 -20.36
CA GLN A 119 6.68 2.10 -20.77
C GLN A 119 6.16 0.87 -20.02
N ASP A 120 7.00 -0.13 -19.82
CA ASP A 120 6.61 -1.32 -19.07
C ASP A 120 6.36 -1.01 -17.59
N LEU A 121 7.22 -0.21 -16.95
CA LEU A 121 7.00 0.27 -15.58
C LEU A 121 5.67 1.03 -15.44
N LEU A 122 5.39 1.95 -16.36
CA LEU A 122 4.14 2.71 -16.34
C LEU A 122 2.92 1.82 -16.52
N ARG A 123 3.01 0.77 -17.35
CA ARG A 123 1.95 -0.22 -17.52
C ARG A 123 1.70 -0.97 -16.21
N GLN A 124 2.75 -1.54 -15.61
CA GLN A 124 2.66 -2.29 -14.36
C GLN A 124 2.09 -1.42 -13.21
N ILE A 125 2.57 -0.18 -13.06
CA ILE A 125 2.07 0.76 -12.05
C ILE A 125 0.57 1.02 -12.25
N ARG A 126 0.12 1.24 -13.48
CA ARG A 126 -1.32 1.46 -13.75
C ARG A 126 -2.16 0.24 -13.40
N GLU A 127 -1.68 -0.96 -13.71
CA GLU A 127 -2.37 -2.22 -13.38
C GLU A 127 -2.46 -2.40 -11.86
N LEU A 128 -1.38 -2.16 -11.14
CA LEU A 128 -1.34 -2.21 -9.67
C LEU A 128 -2.29 -1.18 -9.03
N MET A 129 -2.28 0.06 -9.51
CA MET A 129 -3.12 1.12 -8.95
C MET A 129 -4.62 0.85 -9.11
N ASN A 130 -5.03 0.07 -10.11
CA ASN A 130 -6.43 -0.35 -10.26
C ASN A 130 -6.90 -1.35 -9.19
N SER A 131 -5.98 -1.96 -8.45
CA SER A 131 -6.30 -2.95 -7.41
C SER A 131 -6.31 -2.37 -5.99
N TYR A 132 -5.90 -1.11 -5.80
CA TYR A 132 -5.76 -0.49 -4.49
C TYR A 132 -6.74 0.68 -4.31
N ASP A 133 -7.73 0.51 -3.45
CA ASP A 133 -8.67 1.56 -3.06
C ASP A 133 -8.38 2.11 -1.66
N ARG A 134 -7.91 1.25 -0.75
CA ARG A 134 -7.68 1.58 0.66
C ARG A 134 -6.27 1.22 1.09
N ILE A 135 -5.84 1.82 2.18
CA ILE A 135 -4.53 1.54 2.79
C ILE A 135 -4.36 0.05 3.10
N ARG A 136 -5.43 -0.63 3.56
CA ARG A 136 -5.41 -2.07 3.85
C ARG A 136 -5.07 -2.93 2.63
N ASP A 137 -5.45 -2.50 1.44
CA ASP A 137 -5.24 -3.29 0.22
C ASP A 137 -3.75 -3.39 -0.10
N VAL A 138 -3.02 -2.28 0.09
CA VAL A 138 -1.55 -2.24 -0.06
C VAL A 138 -0.85 -3.01 1.07
N ALA A 139 -1.36 -2.92 2.30
CA ALA A 139 -0.78 -3.64 3.43
C ALA A 139 -0.96 -5.16 3.29
N GLY A 140 -2.05 -5.62 2.70
CA GLY A 140 -2.34 -7.04 2.43
C GLY A 140 -1.66 -7.59 1.18
N HIS A 141 -1.40 -6.76 0.18
CA HIS A 141 -0.75 -7.12 -1.08
C HIS A 141 0.34 -6.09 -1.39
N PRO A 142 1.58 -6.32 -0.92
CA PRO A 142 2.67 -5.39 -1.13
C PRO A 142 2.89 -5.08 -2.61
N VAL A 143 3.32 -3.87 -2.90
CA VAL A 143 3.64 -3.44 -4.25
C VAL A 143 4.85 -4.20 -4.75
N GLU A 144 4.68 -4.97 -5.82
CA GLU A 144 5.74 -5.71 -6.49
C GLU A 144 5.78 -5.33 -7.97
N LEU A 145 6.94 -4.91 -8.45
CA LEU A 145 7.21 -4.70 -9.87
C LEU A 145 8.07 -5.84 -10.39
N GLN A 146 7.81 -6.29 -11.60
CA GLN A 146 8.49 -7.43 -12.23
C GLN A 146 9.26 -6.97 -13.47
N GLY A 147 10.34 -7.69 -13.77
CA GLY A 147 11.19 -7.44 -14.94
C GLY A 147 12.66 -7.72 -14.60
N ASP A 148 13.43 -8.11 -15.60
CA ASP A 148 14.87 -8.37 -15.51
C ASP A 148 15.69 -7.09 -15.24
N TYR A 149 15.08 -5.94 -15.44
CA TYR A 149 15.63 -4.62 -15.14
C TYR A 149 15.39 -4.20 -13.67
N ILE A 150 14.52 -4.89 -12.92
CA ILE A 150 14.25 -4.58 -11.51
C ILE A 150 15.30 -5.25 -10.62
N GLN A 151 16.13 -4.45 -9.98
CA GLN A 151 17.10 -4.92 -8.99
C GLN A 151 16.45 -5.06 -7.60
N SER A 152 15.57 -4.13 -7.24
CA SER A 152 14.86 -4.15 -5.97
C SER A 152 13.54 -3.36 -6.04
N CYS A 153 12.54 -3.83 -5.30
CA CYS A 153 11.30 -3.09 -5.07
C CYS A 153 11.01 -3.17 -3.58
N LYS A 154 11.08 -2.06 -2.87
CA LYS A 154 10.89 -2.01 -1.40
C LYS A 154 9.82 -1.00 -1.07
N MET A 155 8.74 -1.49 -0.49
CA MET A 155 7.70 -0.67 0.08
C MET A 155 8.13 -0.18 1.46
N GLU A 156 8.08 1.12 1.70
CA GLU A 156 8.28 1.71 3.01
C GLU A 156 6.98 1.68 3.84
N PRO A 157 7.07 1.88 5.17
CA PRO A 157 5.88 1.93 6.00
C PRO A 157 4.89 2.98 5.52
N VAL A 158 3.61 2.60 5.49
CA VAL A 158 2.51 3.48 5.11
C VAL A 158 2.48 4.70 6.02
N GLN A 159 2.40 5.87 5.43
CA GLN A 159 2.20 7.12 6.16
C GLN A 159 0.72 7.28 6.48
N LEU A 160 0.27 6.72 7.61
CA LEU A 160 -1.15 6.67 8.00
C LEU A 160 -1.81 8.04 8.16
N TRP A 161 -1.03 9.11 8.37
CA TRP A 161 -1.52 10.47 8.57
C TRP A 161 -1.95 11.17 7.26
N ASN A 162 -1.44 10.74 6.11
CA ASN A 162 -1.76 11.30 4.79
C ASN A 162 -2.18 10.25 3.76
N GLY A 163 -2.11 8.96 4.10
CA GLY A 163 -2.48 7.86 3.21
C GLY A 163 -1.51 7.65 2.04
N ILE A 164 -0.24 8.02 2.20
CA ILE A 164 0.81 7.84 1.18
C ILE A 164 1.64 6.59 1.48
N VAL A 165 1.96 5.86 0.43
CA VAL A 165 2.83 4.69 0.48
C VAL A 165 4.06 4.95 -0.39
N PRO A 166 5.25 5.16 0.20
CA PRO A 166 6.49 5.29 -0.54
C PRO A 166 7.01 3.92 -0.99
N VAL A 167 7.46 3.82 -2.24
CA VAL A 167 8.04 2.61 -2.83
C VAL A 167 9.38 2.95 -3.47
N GLN A 168 10.47 2.39 -2.96
CA GLN A 168 11.81 2.53 -3.53
C GLN A 168 12.03 1.46 -4.58
N VAL A 169 12.35 1.87 -5.80
CA VAL A 169 12.62 0.95 -6.91
C VAL A 169 14.07 1.10 -7.36
N GLY A 170 14.83 0.03 -7.23
CA GLY A 170 16.17 -0.09 -7.78
C GLY A 170 16.13 -0.72 -9.17
N ILE A 171 16.80 -0.11 -10.12
CA ILE A 171 16.98 -0.62 -11.48
C ILE A 171 18.39 -1.14 -11.62
N ASP A 172 18.58 -2.22 -12.37
CA ASP A 172 19.88 -2.83 -12.61
C ASP A 172 20.81 -1.84 -13.33
N ASP A 173 22.03 -1.70 -12.81
CA ASP A 173 23.03 -0.73 -13.30
C ASP A 173 23.43 -0.97 -14.76
N ARG A 174 23.20 -2.16 -15.31
CA ARG A 174 23.44 -2.44 -16.74
C ARG A 174 22.68 -1.47 -17.63
N TYR A 175 21.42 -1.16 -17.32
CA TYR A 175 20.60 -0.22 -18.08
C TYR A 175 21.11 1.22 -17.99
N TYR A 176 21.74 1.59 -16.87
CA TYR A 176 22.42 2.87 -16.74
C TYR A 176 23.61 2.98 -17.68
N TYR A 177 24.47 1.95 -17.72
CA TYR A 177 25.63 1.95 -18.59
C TYR A 177 25.27 1.80 -20.07
N GLU A 178 24.21 1.06 -20.42
CA GLU A 178 23.66 1.01 -21.78
C GLU A 178 23.20 2.41 -22.24
N MET A 179 22.49 3.14 -21.38
CA MET A 179 22.07 4.51 -21.69
C MET A 179 23.28 5.42 -21.92
N LEU A 180 24.28 5.37 -21.04
CA LEU A 180 25.51 6.16 -21.17
C LEU A 180 26.26 5.82 -22.46
N SER A 181 26.38 4.54 -22.77
CA SER A 181 27.01 4.07 -24.02
C SER A 181 26.32 4.64 -25.25
N GLY A 182 24.98 4.64 -25.26
CA GLY A 182 24.19 5.24 -26.31
C GLY A 182 24.41 6.75 -26.47
N MET A 183 24.58 7.48 -25.35
CA MET A 183 24.83 8.92 -25.38
C MET A 183 26.25 9.27 -25.81
N LEU A 184 27.23 8.46 -25.41
CA LEU A 184 28.66 8.69 -25.69
C LEU A 184 29.08 8.16 -27.08
N GLY A 185 28.28 7.25 -27.65
CA GLY A 185 28.62 6.54 -28.90
C GLY A 185 29.74 5.50 -28.72
N GLU A 186 30.06 5.13 -27.48
CA GLU A 186 31.10 4.19 -27.12
C GLU A 186 30.63 3.29 -25.99
N ASN A 187 31.16 2.06 -25.93
CA ASN A 187 30.78 1.10 -24.89
C ASN A 187 31.36 1.49 -23.52
N VAL A 188 30.48 1.59 -22.51
CA VAL A 188 30.81 1.84 -21.10
C VAL A 188 30.03 0.82 -20.28
N GLU A 189 30.72 -0.06 -19.55
CA GLU A 189 30.10 -1.17 -18.82
C GLU A 189 30.18 -1.00 -17.29
N ASP A 190 31.07 -0.11 -16.82
CA ASP A 190 31.30 0.10 -15.40
C ASP A 190 31.75 1.55 -15.08
N GLU A 191 31.82 1.85 -13.79
CA GLU A 191 32.24 3.15 -13.28
C GLU A 191 33.69 3.51 -13.66
N TYR A 192 34.58 2.52 -13.72
CA TYR A 192 36.00 2.75 -14.07
C TYR A 192 36.13 3.22 -15.53
N GLN A 193 35.42 2.58 -16.45
CA GLN A 193 35.40 2.97 -17.87
C GLN A 193 34.80 4.36 -18.04
N LEU A 194 33.70 4.65 -17.31
CA LEU A 194 33.08 5.98 -17.30
C LEU A 194 34.07 7.07 -16.84
N LEU A 195 34.79 6.85 -15.73
CA LEU A 195 35.75 7.80 -15.20
C LEU A 195 36.93 8.03 -16.16
N ASN A 196 37.43 6.99 -16.82
CA ASN A 196 38.47 7.12 -17.84
C ASN A 196 37.97 7.95 -19.02
N LYS A 197 36.75 7.72 -19.47
CA LYS A 197 36.17 8.48 -20.58
C LYS A 197 35.98 9.96 -20.23
N LEU A 198 35.54 10.25 -19.02
CA LEU A 198 35.41 11.64 -18.55
C LEU A 198 36.77 12.34 -18.50
N LYS A 199 37.86 11.63 -18.15
CA LYS A 199 39.22 12.18 -18.20
C LYS A 199 39.67 12.51 -19.62
N GLU A 200 39.47 11.57 -20.56
CA GLU A 200 39.78 11.79 -21.98
C GLU A 200 39.05 13.01 -22.53
N LEU A 201 37.72 13.10 -22.29
CA LEU A 201 36.92 14.25 -22.74
C LEU A 201 37.39 15.57 -22.11
N ALA A 202 37.77 15.56 -20.83
CA ALA A 202 38.31 16.72 -20.15
C ALA A 202 39.68 17.19 -20.71
N GLU A 203 40.54 16.25 -21.11
CA GLU A 203 41.84 16.55 -21.77
C GLU A 203 41.59 17.11 -23.17
N MET A 204 40.75 16.48 -23.99
CA MET A 204 40.40 16.97 -25.31
C MET A 204 39.82 18.41 -25.26
N LYS A 205 38.92 18.70 -24.30
CA LYS A 205 38.37 20.04 -24.11
C LYS A 205 39.46 21.08 -23.83
N LYS A 206 40.51 20.76 -23.03
CA LYS A 206 41.61 21.66 -22.75
C LYS A 206 42.46 21.97 -24.00
N GLU A 207 42.58 21.01 -24.91
CA GLU A 207 43.29 21.21 -26.18
C GLU A 207 42.53 22.13 -27.14
N TYR A 208 41.22 21.99 -27.20
CA TYR A 208 40.34 22.84 -28.05
C TYR A 208 40.11 24.27 -27.51
N THR A 209 40.48 24.54 -26.25
CA THR A 209 40.26 25.84 -25.61
C THR A 209 41.58 26.67 -25.54
N LYS A 210 42.71 26.14 -26.08
CA LYS A 210 43.96 26.87 -26.30
C LYS A 210 44.03 27.44 -27.72
#